data_1fb09fa06ad5b594b7ebccf04d819eda
#
_entry.id   1fb09fa06ad5b594b7ebccf04d819eda
#
_cell.length_a   1.000
_cell.length_b   1.000
_cell.length_c   1.000
_cell.angle_alpha   90.00
_cell.angle_beta   90.00
_cell.angle_gamma   90.00
#
_symmetry.space_group_name_H-M   'P 1'
#
loop_
_entity.id
_entity.type
_entity.pdbx_description
1 polymer ?
#
loop_
_entity_poly.entity_id
_entity_poly.type
_entity_poly.pdbx_seq_one_letter_code
_entity_poly.pdbx_strand_id
1 'polypeptide(L)'
;MNRIIYEDNHLIAVCKKSGEIVQGDKTGDKPLSEEIKSYLKTKYKKPGNVFLGTIHRLDRPTSGIVLFAKTSKSLSRMNELFKNKKVQKTYFAVTEDMPNKEKGVIISLLKKNQKQNKSYITKLD
;
A
#
# COMPACT_ATOMS: atom_id res chain seq x y z
N MET A 1 18.96 4.71 1.04
CA MET A 1 17.72 4.10 1.55
C MET A 1 17.70 2.64 1.15
N ASN A 2 18.00 1.72 2.09
CA ASN A 2 18.25 0.29 1.76
C ASN A 2 16.99 -0.55 1.49
N ARG A 3 15.80 0.06 1.36
CA ARG A 3 14.52 -0.64 1.16
C ARG A 3 13.80 -0.35 -0.15
N ILE A 4 14.47 0.40 -1.03
CA ILE A 4 14.01 0.59 -2.41
C ILE A 4 14.41 -0.67 -3.19
N ILE A 5 13.42 -1.34 -3.78
CA ILE A 5 13.60 -2.58 -4.54
C ILE A 5 13.52 -2.37 -6.04
N TYR A 6 12.90 -1.26 -6.46
CA TYR A 6 12.83 -0.87 -7.85
C TYR A 6 12.66 0.64 -7.97
N GLU A 7 13.31 1.25 -8.93
CA GLU A 7 13.13 2.66 -9.27
C GLU A 7 13.47 2.90 -10.75
N ASP A 8 12.54 3.56 -11.44
CA ASP A 8 12.76 4.10 -12.79
C ASP A 8 12.31 5.57 -12.87
N ASN A 9 12.11 6.08 -14.07
CA ASN A 9 11.65 7.48 -14.28
C ASN A 9 10.20 7.71 -13.84
N HIS A 10 9.40 6.66 -13.71
CA HIS A 10 7.95 6.72 -13.54
C HIS A 10 7.47 6.17 -12.21
N LEU A 11 8.14 5.14 -11.71
CA LEU A 11 7.71 4.35 -10.54
C LEU A 11 8.85 4.18 -9.55
N ILE A 12 8.48 3.98 -8.29
CA ILE A 12 9.37 3.53 -7.23
C ILE A 12 8.65 2.51 -6.35
N ALA A 13 9.27 1.36 -6.13
CA ALA A 13 8.77 0.30 -5.26
C ALA A 13 9.64 0.19 -4.01
N VAL A 14 9.00 0.11 -2.85
CA VAL A 14 9.65 0.16 -1.55
C VAL A 14 9.10 -0.90 -0.63
N CYS A 15 9.95 -1.56 0.14
CA CYS A 15 9.56 -2.42 1.24
C CYS A 15 9.07 -1.60 2.43
N LYS A 16 7.77 -1.63 2.72
CA LYS A 16 7.16 -1.08 3.93
C LYS A 16 7.35 -2.05 5.09
N LYS A 17 7.76 -1.56 6.25
CA LYS A 17 7.80 -2.35 7.49
C LYS A 17 6.43 -2.37 8.16
N SER A 18 6.20 -3.38 9.00
CA SER A 18 5.07 -3.39 9.93
C SER A 18 5.13 -2.17 10.86
N GLY A 19 3.98 -1.60 11.20
CA GLY A 19 3.88 -0.40 12.03
C GLY A 19 3.92 0.92 11.27
N GLU A 20 4.45 0.97 10.04
CA GLU A 20 4.50 2.18 9.23
C GLU A 20 3.18 2.45 8.51
N ILE A 21 2.87 3.73 8.29
CA ILE A 21 1.76 4.18 7.44
C ILE A 21 2.29 4.58 6.06
N VAL A 22 1.50 4.32 5.02
CA VAL A 22 1.90 4.63 3.63
C VAL A 22 1.77 6.12 3.33
N GLN A 23 0.66 6.72 3.75
CA GLN A 23 0.37 8.16 3.60
C GLN A 23 -0.16 8.72 4.92
N GLY A 24 -0.15 10.04 5.05
CA GLY A 24 -0.61 10.72 6.27
C GLY A 24 -2.04 10.33 6.66
N ASP A 25 -2.23 10.16 7.94
CA ASP A 25 -3.51 9.91 8.58
C ASP A 25 -3.69 10.81 9.82
N LYS A 26 -4.75 10.59 10.60
CA LYS A 26 -5.06 11.36 11.81
C LYS A 26 -4.10 11.11 12.99
N THR A 27 -3.18 10.17 12.90
CA THR A 27 -2.24 9.85 14.00
C THR A 27 -1.09 10.84 14.09
N GLY A 28 -0.79 11.57 13.00
CA GLY A 28 0.33 12.50 12.94
C GLY A 28 1.68 11.83 12.74
N ASP A 29 1.74 10.51 12.60
CA ASP A 29 2.97 9.79 12.31
C ASP A 29 3.51 10.17 10.92
N LYS A 30 4.83 10.20 10.80
CA LYS A 30 5.49 10.48 9.51
C LYS A 30 5.24 9.32 8.53
N PRO A 31 4.54 9.55 7.41
CA PRO A 31 4.25 8.49 6.48
C PRO A 31 5.45 8.12 5.60
N LEU A 32 5.46 6.89 5.10
CA LEU A 32 6.45 6.38 4.16
C LEU A 32 6.57 7.28 2.92
N SER A 33 5.46 7.82 2.42
CA SER A 33 5.47 8.75 1.28
C SER A 33 6.35 9.97 1.49
N GLU A 34 6.39 10.55 2.70
CA GLU A 34 7.24 11.72 2.99
C GLU A 34 8.73 11.34 3.08
N GLU A 35 9.03 10.16 3.56
CA GLU A 35 10.40 9.65 3.57
C GLU A 35 10.93 9.45 2.13
N ILE A 36 10.08 8.91 1.24
CA ILE A 36 10.44 8.71 -0.16
C ILE A 36 10.56 10.03 -0.90
N LYS A 37 9.68 11.00 -0.64
CA LYS A 37 9.82 12.36 -1.22
C LYS A 37 11.16 13.00 -0.83
N SER A 38 11.54 12.87 0.45
CA SER A 38 12.82 13.39 0.94
C SER A 38 14.01 12.70 0.24
N TYR A 39 13.95 11.39 0.07
CA TYR A 39 14.95 10.63 -0.67
C TYR A 39 15.07 11.11 -2.13
N LEU A 40 13.96 11.23 -2.85
CA LEU A 40 13.93 11.67 -4.25
C LEU A 40 14.43 13.11 -4.40
N LYS A 41 14.08 13.98 -3.42
CA LYS A 41 14.55 15.36 -3.39
C LYS A 41 16.08 15.43 -3.30
N THR A 42 16.66 14.67 -2.38
CA THR A 42 18.10 14.62 -2.17
C THR A 42 18.83 13.99 -3.36
N LYS A 43 18.37 12.81 -3.80
CA LYS A 43 18.99 12.05 -4.89
C LYS A 43 19.06 12.83 -6.19
N TYR A 44 17.98 13.54 -6.53
CA TYR A 44 17.88 14.27 -7.80
C TYR A 44 18.11 15.77 -7.65
N LYS A 45 18.54 16.25 -6.47
CA LYS A 45 18.78 17.68 -6.17
C LYS A 45 17.63 18.57 -6.61
N LYS A 46 16.37 18.11 -6.41
CA LYS A 46 15.20 18.83 -6.87
C LYS A 46 14.96 20.11 -6.05
N PRO A 47 14.81 21.27 -6.66
CA PRO A 47 14.32 22.46 -5.98
C PRO A 47 12.82 22.32 -5.69
N GLY A 48 12.36 22.80 -4.54
CA GLY A 48 10.93 22.83 -4.20
C GLY A 48 10.34 21.47 -3.83
N ASN A 49 9.03 21.31 -4.10
CA ASN A 49 8.27 20.12 -3.74
C ASN A 49 8.46 18.99 -4.74
N VAL A 50 8.53 17.76 -4.22
CA VAL A 50 8.62 16.54 -5.03
C VAL A 50 7.25 15.91 -5.15
N PHE A 51 6.79 15.68 -6.37
CA PHE A 51 5.59 14.88 -6.60
C PHE A 51 5.85 13.42 -6.28
N LEU A 52 4.94 12.80 -5.53
CA LEU A 52 4.89 11.36 -5.30
C LEU A 52 3.42 10.95 -5.14
N GLY A 53 2.92 10.17 -6.07
CA GLY A 53 1.54 9.67 -6.06
C GLY A 53 1.44 8.31 -5.37
N THR A 54 0.53 8.18 -4.40
CA THR A 54 0.22 6.90 -3.77
C THR A 54 -0.73 6.11 -4.66
N ILE A 55 -0.27 4.99 -5.20
CA ILE A 55 -1.05 4.13 -6.10
C ILE A 55 -1.96 3.20 -5.29
N HIS A 56 -1.42 2.58 -4.26
CA HIS A 56 -2.12 1.70 -3.33
C HIS A 56 -1.53 1.80 -1.93
N ARG A 57 -2.17 1.16 -0.96
CA ARG A 57 -1.73 1.14 0.43
C ARG A 57 -1.70 -0.28 0.96
N LEU A 58 -0.86 -0.48 1.98
CA LEU A 58 -0.92 -1.60 2.90
C LEU A 58 -1.33 -1.07 4.27
N ASP A 59 -2.09 -1.85 5.00
CA ASP A 59 -2.48 -1.51 6.37
C ASP A 59 -1.26 -1.39 7.28
N ARG A 60 -1.38 -0.65 8.38
CA ARG A 60 -0.28 -0.37 9.31
C ARG A 60 0.47 -1.64 9.76
N PRO A 61 -0.20 -2.72 10.21
CA PRO A 61 0.49 -3.94 10.64
C PRO A 61 1.11 -4.76 9.50
N THR A 62 0.66 -4.55 8.26
CA THR A 62 1.11 -5.31 7.11
C THR A 62 2.44 -4.76 6.59
N SER A 63 3.43 -5.63 6.43
CA SER A 63 4.69 -5.34 5.73
C SER A 63 4.60 -5.81 4.27
N GLY A 64 5.47 -5.27 3.41
CA GLY A 64 5.56 -5.70 2.02
C GLY A 64 5.77 -4.55 1.05
N ILE A 65 5.57 -4.84 -0.23
CA ILE A 65 5.88 -3.93 -1.33
C ILE A 65 4.80 -2.87 -1.48
N VAL A 66 5.20 -1.61 -1.47
CA VAL A 66 4.34 -0.47 -1.82
C VAL A 66 4.93 0.22 -3.04
N LEU A 67 4.06 0.48 -4.01
CA LEU A 67 4.41 1.13 -5.28
C LEU A 67 3.89 2.56 -5.29
N PHE A 68 4.77 3.50 -5.65
CA PHE A 68 4.46 4.91 -5.82
C PHE A 68 4.75 5.38 -7.24
N ALA A 69 4.00 6.36 -7.69
CA ALA A 69 4.20 7.03 -8.97
C ALA A 69 5.04 8.29 -8.79
N LYS A 70 6.09 8.44 -9.61
CA LYS A 70 6.98 9.61 -9.62
C LYS A 70 6.44 10.74 -10.51
N THR A 71 5.39 10.49 -11.29
CA THR A 71 4.71 11.46 -12.16
C THR A 71 3.19 11.31 -12.10
N SER A 72 2.46 12.39 -12.37
CA SER A 72 0.98 12.36 -12.43
C SER A 72 0.46 11.42 -13.53
N LYS A 73 1.16 11.37 -14.66
CA LYS A 73 0.81 10.47 -15.77
C LYS A 73 0.96 9.00 -15.40
N SER A 74 2.03 8.63 -14.70
CA SER A 74 2.21 7.25 -14.22
C SER A 74 1.20 6.91 -13.12
N LEU A 75 0.84 7.86 -12.23
CA LEU A 75 -0.21 7.65 -11.24
C LEU A 75 -1.55 7.31 -11.90
N SER A 76 -1.98 8.11 -12.89
CA SER A 76 -3.24 7.88 -13.60
C SER A 76 -3.27 6.50 -14.27
N ARG A 77 -2.20 6.13 -14.98
CA ARG A 77 -2.09 4.82 -15.64
C ARG A 77 -2.12 3.65 -14.66
N MET A 78 -1.39 3.78 -13.55
CA MET A 78 -1.37 2.72 -12.52
C MET A 78 -2.72 2.59 -11.82
N ASN A 79 -3.39 3.70 -11.50
CA ASN A 79 -4.74 3.67 -10.93
C ASN A 79 -5.73 2.93 -11.86
N GLU A 80 -5.61 3.13 -13.16
CA GLU A 80 -6.44 2.41 -14.14
C GLU A 80 -6.15 0.91 -14.15
N LEU A 81 -4.88 0.50 -14.10
CA LEU A 81 -4.50 -0.91 -14.00
C LEU A 81 -5.05 -1.57 -12.73
N PHE A 82 -4.96 -0.88 -11.59
CA PHE A 82 -5.53 -1.37 -10.33
C PHE A 82 -7.05 -1.46 -10.37
N LYS A 83 -7.73 -0.43 -10.89
CA LYS A 83 -9.18 -0.39 -11.06
C LYS A 83 -9.68 -1.54 -11.93
N ASN A 84 -8.99 -1.82 -13.02
CA ASN A 84 -9.33 -2.87 -13.98
C ASN A 84 -8.81 -4.26 -13.57
N LYS A 85 -8.33 -4.42 -12.33
CA LYS A 85 -7.80 -5.69 -11.80
C LYS A 85 -6.71 -6.33 -12.66
N LYS A 86 -5.93 -5.51 -13.37
CA LYS A 86 -4.80 -5.95 -14.21
C LYS A 86 -3.48 -6.09 -13.43
N VAL A 87 -3.51 -5.91 -12.12
CA VAL A 87 -2.37 -6.07 -11.21
C VAL A 87 -2.58 -7.34 -10.39
N GLN A 88 -1.66 -8.27 -10.51
CA GLN A 88 -1.65 -9.46 -9.67
C GLN A 88 -0.96 -9.15 -8.33
N LYS A 89 -1.62 -9.45 -7.23
CA LYS A 89 -1.10 -9.24 -5.86
C LYS A 89 -1.03 -10.57 -5.14
N THR A 90 0.12 -10.84 -4.54
CA THR A 90 0.33 -12.03 -3.71
C THR A 90 0.65 -11.60 -2.29
N TYR A 91 0.00 -12.26 -1.32
CA TYR A 91 0.20 -12.04 0.11
C TYR A 91 0.51 -13.35 0.79
N PHE A 92 1.39 -13.31 1.79
CA PHE A 92 1.57 -14.37 2.75
C PHE A 92 0.80 -14.03 4.02
N ALA A 93 0.13 -15.03 4.58
CA ALA A 93 -0.58 -14.89 5.85
C ALA A 93 -0.20 -16.06 6.78
N VAL A 94 -0.10 -15.76 8.06
CA VAL A 94 0.05 -16.77 9.11
C VAL A 94 -1.32 -17.04 9.70
N THR A 95 -1.70 -18.30 9.79
CA THR A 95 -2.96 -18.77 10.39
C THR A 95 -2.68 -19.54 11.68
N GLU A 96 -3.61 -19.51 12.64
CA GLU A 96 -3.47 -20.28 13.89
C GLU A 96 -3.50 -21.78 13.62
N ASP A 97 -4.41 -22.21 12.75
CA ASP A 97 -4.58 -23.61 12.36
C ASP A 97 -4.24 -23.84 10.89
N MET A 98 -3.83 -25.04 10.55
CA MET A 98 -3.63 -25.46 9.17
C MET A 98 -4.99 -25.50 8.45
N PRO A 99 -5.12 -24.86 7.28
CA PRO A 99 -6.34 -24.96 6.51
C PRO A 99 -6.66 -26.40 6.12
N ASN A 100 -7.92 -26.80 6.25
CA ASN A 100 -8.37 -28.17 5.92
C ASN A 100 -8.21 -28.53 4.43
N LYS A 101 -7.98 -27.55 3.57
CA LYS A 101 -7.77 -27.71 2.13
C LYS A 101 -6.67 -26.78 1.66
N GLU A 102 -5.85 -27.23 0.73
CA GLU A 102 -4.79 -26.42 0.12
C GLU A 102 -5.33 -25.20 -0.66
N LYS A 103 -6.54 -25.32 -1.16
CA LYS A 103 -7.21 -24.24 -1.93
C LYS A 103 -8.67 -24.18 -1.54
N GLY A 104 -9.22 -22.97 -1.50
CA GLY A 104 -10.63 -22.75 -1.21
C GLY A 104 -11.04 -21.31 -1.47
N VAL A 105 -12.35 -21.08 -1.39
CA VAL A 105 -12.97 -19.77 -1.48
C VAL A 105 -13.80 -19.54 -0.23
N ILE A 106 -13.58 -18.43 0.44
CA ILE A 106 -14.39 -17.97 1.56
C ILE A 106 -15.13 -16.73 1.09
N ILE A 107 -16.46 -16.79 1.13
CA ILE A 107 -17.32 -15.65 0.78
C ILE A 107 -17.96 -15.14 2.07
N SER A 108 -17.75 -13.88 2.37
CA SER A 108 -18.29 -13.25 3.58
C SER A 108 -18.74 -11.84 3.27
N LEU A 109 -19.88 -11.43 3.86
CA LEU A 109 -20.29 -10.05 3.88
C LEU A 109 -19.62 -9.34 5.06
N LEU A 110 -19.05 -8.18 4.79
CA LEU A 110 -18.33 -7.40 5.80
C LEU A 110 -19.04 -6.06 6.05
N LYS A 111 -19.32 -5.78 7.33
CA LYS A 111 -19.80 -4.49 7.80
C LYS A 111 -18.72 -3.78 8.61
N LYS A 112 -18.36 -2.56 8.18
CA LYS A 112 -17.35 -1.77 8.89
C LYS A 112 -17.97 -1.00 10.07
N ASN A 113 -17.41 -1.19 11.25
CA ASN A 113 -17.67 -0.33 12.40
C ASN A 113 -16.65 0.82 12.39
N GLN A 114 -17.10 2.02 12.04
CA GLN A 114 -16.22 3.19 11.92
C GLN A 114 -15.65 3.64 13.28
N LYS A 115 -16.41 3.51 14.37
CA LYS A 115 -15.96 3.91 15.72
C LYS A 115 -14.79 3.04 16.19
N GLN A 116 -14.84 1.75 15.93
CA GLN A 116 -13.80 0.79 16.31
C GLN A 116 -12.73 0.59 15.23
N ASN A 117 -12.95 1.14 14.04
CA ASN A 117 -12.14 0.90 12.84
C ASN A 117 -11.90 -0.61 12.55
N LYS A 118 -12.93 -1.42 12.80
CA LYS A 118 -12.92 -2.87 12.56
C LYS A 118 -14.05 -3.28 11.62
N SER A 119 -13.81 -4.34 10.85
CA SER A 119 -14.82 -4.99 10.02
C SER A 119 -15.25 -6.30 10.66
N TYR A 120 -16.54 -6.58 10.63
CA TYR A 120 -17.16 -7.78 11.18
C TYR A 120 -17.90 -8.52 10.08
N ILE A 121 -17.89 -9.85 10.16
CA ILE A 121 -18.74 -10.69 9.31
C ILE A 121 -20.20 -10.43 9.71
N THR A 122 -21.05 -10.18 8.74
CA THR A 122 -22.50 -10.02 8.94
C THR A 122 -23.25 -11.03 8.06
N LYS A 123 -24.49 -11.36 8.46
CA LYS A 123 -25.40 -12.13 7.62
C LYS A 123 -26.14 -11.18 6.68
N LEU A 124 -26.60 -11.68 5.54
CA LEU A 124 -27.67 -11.04 4.75
C LEU A 124 -28.95 -11.14 5.60
N ASP A 125 -29.54 -9.99 5.95
CA ASP A 125 -30.91 -9.94 6.44
C ASP A 125 -31.86 -10.23 5.29
#